data_6815e305d0ff5f48f15b41949c5baccf
#
_entry.id   6815e305d0ff5f48f15b41949c5baccf
#
_cell.length_a   1.000
_cell.length_b   1.000
_cell.length_c   1.000
_cell.angle_alpha   90.00
_cell.angle_beta   90.00
_cell.angle_gamma   90.00
#
_symmetry.space_group_name_H-M   'P 1'
#
loop_
_entity.id
_entity.type
_entity.pdbx_description
1 polymer ?
#
loop_
_entity_poly.entity_id
_entity_poly.type
_entity_poly.pdbx_seq_one_letter_code
_entity_poly.pdbx_strand_id
1 'polypeptide(L)'
;MTFIDTHTHLYLTEFKNDIDQVIKDAIESGVTKLLLPNIDSSTTESMLNLSKKYPDNCFPMIGIHPCSVKEESIKSELMHLEMMLLENKFLAIGEIGLDLYWEKTSLSLQQEIFTHQIELAIKYELPIVIHVREAFDEAIKIVEKLNCDKLSGVFHC
;
A
#
# COMPACT_ATOMS: atom_id res chain seq x y z
N MET A 1 -24.24 0.53 13.06
CA MET A 1 -22.98 1.32 13.04
C MET A 1 -22.18 0.81 11.87
N THR A 2 -21.57 1.68 11.07
CA THR A 2 -20.78 1.28 9.89
C THR A 2 -19.31 1.46 10.23
N PHE A 3 -18.50 0.46 9.92
CA PHE A 3 -17.06 0.45 10.12
C PHE A 3 -16.30 0.37 8.78
N ILE A 4 -15.08 0.83 8.79
CA ILE A 4 -14.13 0.72 7.69
C ILE A 4 -12.90 -0.01 8.22
N ASP A 5 -12.52 -1.12 7.58
CA ASP A 5 -11.21 -1.72 7.76
C ASP A 5 -10.22 -0.98 6.86
N THR A 6 -9.33 -0.22 7.48
CA THR A 6 -8.42 0.66 6.76
C THR A 6 -7.16 -0.04 6.25
N HIS A 7 -6.96 -1.33 6.60
CA HIS A 7 -5.76 -2.06 6.20
C HIS A 7 -5.97 -3.57 6.23
N THR A 8 -6.18 -4.18 5.07
CA THR A 8 -6.34 -5.64 4.98
C THR A 8 -5.82 -6.20 3.66
N HIS A 9 -5.15 -7.36 3.72
CA HIS A 9 -4.60 -8.05 2.54
C HIS A 9 -5.45 -9.25 2.12
N LEU A 10 -6.77 -9.06 2.02
CA LEU A 10 -7.74 -10.14 1.69
C LEU A 10 -7.54 -10.76 0.30
N TYR A 11 -6.76 -10.15 -0.56
CA TYR A 11 -6.40 -10.65 -1.88
C TYR A 11 -5.31 -11.74 -1.85
N LEU A 12 -4.70 -12.01 -0.69
CA LEU A 12 -3.65 -13.03 -0.53
C LEU A 12 -4.21 -14.45 -0.64
N THR A 13 -3.32 -15.38 -0.97
CA THR A 13 -3.68 -16.79 -1.26
C THR A 13 -4.31 -17.51 -0.07
N GLU A 14 -4.06 -17.06 1.15
CA GLU A 14 -4.64 -17.56 2.39
C GLU A 14 -6.17 -17.48 2.39
N PHE A 15 -6.74 -16.47 1.74
CA PHE A 15 -8.18 -16.26 1.65
C PHE A 15 -8.83 -16.84 0.38
N LYS A 16 -8.04 -17.45 -0.52
CA LYS A 16 -8.51 -17.88 -1.85
C LYS A 16 -9.74 -18.77 -1.82
N ASN A 17 -9.87 -19.61 -0.78
CA ASN A 17 -10.93 -20.63 -0.71
C ASN A 17 -12.23 -20.11 -0.10
N ASP A 18 -12.20 -19.02 0.66
CA ASP A 18 -13.33 -18.53 1.44
C ASP A 18 -13.54 -17.01 1.37
N ILE A 19 -12.83 -16.31 0.48
CA ILE A 19 -12.86 -14.85 0.37
C ILE A 19 -14.29 -14.29 0.25
N ASP A 20 -15.17 -14.95 -0.48
CA ASP A 20 -16.56 -14.49 -0.66
C ASP A 20 -17.33 -14.56 0.67
N GLN A 21 -17.08 -15.59 1.47
CA GLN A 21 -17.69 -15.71 2.80
C GLN A 21 -17.09 -14.68 3.76
N VAL A 22 -15.77 -14.48 3.75
CA VAL A 22 -15.09 -13.49 4.60
C VAL A 22 -15.63 -12.08 4.35
N ILE A 23 -15.76 -11.68 3.09
CA ILE A 23 -16.32 -10.35 2.74
C ILE A 23 -17.79 -10.23 3.15
N LYS A 24 -18.59 -11.27 2.95
CA LYS A 24 -19.98 -11.29 3.36
C LYS A 24 -20.10 -11.13 4.88
N ASP A 25 -19.34 -11.89 5.64
CA ASP A 25 -19.34 -11.85 7.12
C ASP A 25 -18.88 -10.47 7.63
N ALA A 26 -17.87 -9.86 6.98
CA ALA A 26 -17.44 -8.50 7.29
C ALA A 26 -18.59 -7.49 7.11
N ILE A 27 -19.27 -7.53 5.96
CA ILE A 27 -20.40 -6.64 5.65
C ILE A 27 -21.55 -6.85 6.65
N GLU A 28 -21.93 -8.11 6.94
CA GLU A 28 -22.98 -8.45 7.91
C GLU A 28 -22.61 -7.98 9.33
N SER A 29 -21.33 -7.94 9.67
CA SER A 29 -20.80 -7.42 10.93
C SER A 29 -20.70 -5.88 10.95
N GLY A 30 -21.03 -5.20 9.84
CA GLY A 30 -21.01 -3.75 9.72
C GLY A 30 -19.70 -3.18 9.15
N VAL A 31 -18.71 -3.99 8.80
CA VAL A 31 -17.49 -3.53 8.09
C VAL A 31 -17.81 -3.49 6.60
N THR A 32 -18.14 -2.31 6.10
CA THR A 32 -18.65 -2.16 4.71
C THR A 32 -17.60 -1.69 3.71
N LYS A 33 -16.45 -1.22 4.19
CA LYS A 33 -15.33 -0.76 3.37
C LYS A 33 -14.05 -1.45 3.84
N LEU A 34 -13.29 -1.97 2.88
CA LEU A 34 -12.09 -2.75 3.06
C LEU A 34 -10.99 -2.11 2.20
N LEU A 35 -10.00 -1.48 2.82
CA LEU A 35 -8.92 -0.83 2.09
C LEU A 35 -7.77 -1.83 1.90
N LEU A 36 -7.37 -2.02 0.65
CA LEU A 36 -6.45 -3.08 0.23
C LEU A 36 -5.09 -2.48 -0.15
N PRO A 37 -4.13 -2.34 0.78
CA PRO A 37 -2.79 -1.90 0.44
C PRO A 37 -2.04 -2.99 -0.34
N ASN A 38 -1.26 -2.58 -1.36
CA ASN A 38 -0.44 -3.50 -2.14
C ASN A 38 0.86 -3.86 -1.40
N ILE A 39 1.44 -5.00 -1.73
CA ILE A 39 2.76 -5.43 -1.23
C ILE A 39 3.82 -5.18 -2.31
N ASP A 40 3.63 -5.73 -3.51
CA ASP A 40 4.52 -5.59 -4.67
C ASP A 40 3.80 -5.99 -5.97
N SER A 41 4.53 -6.03 -7.08
CA SER A 41 3.96 -6.35 -8.39
C SER A 41 3.29 -7.72 -8.45
N SER A 42 3.75 -8.70 -7.67
CA SER A 42 3.20 -10.07 -7.65
C SER A 42 1.80 -10.14 -7.07
N THR A 43 1.40 -9.16 -6.27
CA THR A 43 0.10 -9.10 -5.59
C THR A 43 -0.91 -8.17 -6.26
N THR A 44 -0.45 -7.30 -7.16
CA THR A 44 -1.28 -6.26 -7.79
C THR A 44 -2.50 -6.83 -8.53
N GLU A 45 -2.32 -7.89 -9.32
CA GLU A 45 -3.41 -8.46 -10.10
C GLU A 45 -4.51 -9.05 -9.22
N SER A 46 -4.13 -9.80 -8.18
CA SER A 46 -5.12 -10.40 -7.25
C SER A 46 -5.89 -9.32 -6.49
N MET A 47 -5.23 -8.25 -6.06
CA MET A 47 -5.85 -7.09 -5.40
C MET A 47 -6.85 -6.38 -6.33
N LEU A 48 -6.46 -6.10 -7.57
CA LEU A 48 -7.33 -5.45 -8.55
C LEU A 48 -8.53 -6.33 -8.92
N ASN A 49 -8.33 -7.65 -9.03
CA ASN A 49 -9.42 -8.59 -9.31
C ASN A 49 -10.43 -8.63 -8.16
N LEU A 50 -9.96 -8.60 -6.90
CA LEU A 50 -10.84 -8.52 -5.74
C LEU A 50 -11.63 -7.20 -5.72
N SER A 51 -10.97 -6.08 -5.97
CA SER A 51 -11.62 -4.77 -6.06
C SER A 51 -12.67 -4.71 -7.20
N LYS A 52 -12.38 -5.28 -8.36
CA LYS A 52 -13.35 -5.38 -9.47
C LYS A 52 -14.55 -6.25 -9.11
N LYS A 53 -14.34 -7.32 -8.34
CA LYS A 53 -15.42 -8.22 -7.90
C LYS A 53 -16.33 -7.57 -6.85
N TYR A 54 -15.76 -6.72 -5.99
CA TYR A 54 -16.47 -6.03 -4.90
C TYR A 54 -16.25 -4.51 -4.94
N PRO A 55 -16.71 -3.82 -6.00
CA PRO A 55 -16.34 -2.41 -6.25
C PRO A 55 -16.88 -1.44 -5.20
N ASP A 56 -17.94 -1.79 -4.49
CA ASP A 56 -18.52 -0.97 -3.43
C ASP A 56 -17.90 -1.19 -2.05
N ASN A 57 -17.09 -2.26 -1.91
CA ASN A 57 -16.53 -2.67 -0.63
C ASN A 57 -14.99 -2.69 -0.60
N CYS A 58 -14.31 -3.05 -1.70
CA CYS A 58 -12.88 -3.25 -1.75
C CYS A 58 -12.18 -2.13 -2.54
N PHE A 59 -11.32 -1.37 -1.86
CA PHE A 59 -10.66 -0.18 -2.41
C PHE A 59 -9.15 -0.42 -2.50
N PRO A 60 -8.59 -0.54 -3.73
CA PRO A 60 -7.17 -0.84 -3.89
C PRO A 60 -6.30 0.38 -3.63
N MET A 61 -5.15 0.15 -3.04
CA MET A 61 -4.05 1.10 -2.92
C MET A 61 -2.82 0.48 -3.58
N ILE A 62 -1.95 1.27 -4.18
CA ILE A 62 -0.77 0.77 -4.91
C ILE A 62 0.51 1.23 -4.25
N GLY A 63 1.48 0.34 -4.10
CA GLY A 63 2.77 0.66 -3.51
C GLY A 63 3.71 -0.53 -3.50
N ILE A 64 4.97 -0.26 -3.12
CA ILE A 64 6.02 -1.26 -2.91
C ILE A 64 6.34 -1.24 -1.42
N HIS A 65 5.96 -2.31 -0.73
CA HIS A 65 6.24 -2.48 0.70
C HIS A 65 7.74 -2.54 0.96
N PRO A 66 8.27 -1.97 2.05
CA PRO A 66 9.71 -1.94 2.31
C PRO A 66 10.38 -3.31 2.32
N CYS A 67 9.69 -4.37 2.75
CA CYS A 67 10.22 -5.75 2.70
C CYS A 67 10.36 -6.31 1.28
N SER A 68 9.73 -5.70 0.27
CA SER A 68 9.86 -6.07 -1.15
C SER A 68 10.89 -5.22 -1.90
N VAL A 69 11.54 -4.28 -1.22
CA VAL A 69 12.60 -3.43 -1.81
C VAL A 69 13.91 -4.21 -1.89
N LYS A 70 14.27 -4.65 -3.11
CA LYS A 70 15.48 -5.44 -3.40
C LYS A 70 16.19 -4.88 -4.62
N GLU A 71 17.54 -4.80 -4.59
CA GLU A 71 18.33 -4.24 -5.69
C GLU A 71 18.05 -4.91 -7.04
N GLU A 72 17.89 -6.22 -7.04
CA GLU A 72 17.70 -7.02 -8.26
C GLU A 72 16.34 -6.78 -8.94
N SER A 73 15.30 -6.42 -8.20
CA SER A 73 13.92 -6.28 -8.73
C SER A 73 13.39 -4.86 -8.73
N ILE A 74 14.02 -3.93 -8.01
CA ILE A 74 13.41 -2.61 -7.75
C ILE A 74 13.10 -1.82 -9.01
N LYS A 75 13.90 -1.92 -10.07
CA LYS A 75 13.62 -1.23 -11.33
C LYS A 75 12.33 -1.72 -11.97
N SER A 76 12.10 -3.04 -11.96
CA SER A 76 10.85 -3.61 -12.50
C SER A 76 9.66 -3.28 -11.63
N GLU A 77 9.82 -3.25 -10.31
CA GLU A 77 8.78 -2.85 -9.37
C GLU A 77 8.35 -1.39 -9.60
N LEU A 78 9.30 -0.46 -9.74
CA LEU A 78 8.99 0.94 -10.01
C LEU A 78 8.31 1.13 -11.37
N MET A 79 8.79 0.47 -12.42
CA MET A 79 8.14 0.51 -13.73
C MET A 79 6.70 -0.01 -13.66
N HIS A 80 6.47 -1.10 -12.93
CA HIS A 80 5.14 -1.65 -12.71
C HIS A 80 4.24 -0.66 -11.95
N LEU A 81 4.72 -0.11 -10.83
CA LEU A 81 4.00 0.89 -10.05
C LEU A 81 3.56 2.08 -10.90
N GLU A 82 4.49 2.68 -11.67
CA GLU A 82 4.19 3.83 -12.51
C GLU A 82 3.21 3.49 -13.64
N MET A 83 3.33 2.31 -14.26
CA MET A 83 2.39 1.83 -15.26
C MET A 83 0.98 1.65 -14.66
N MET A 84 0.89 1.03 -13.50
CA MET A 84 -0.40 0.84 -12.82
C MET A 84 -1.08 2.16 -12.46
N LEU A 85 -0.32 3.17 -12.03
CA LEU A 85 -0.85 4.52 -11.74
C LEU A 85 -1.41 5.23 -12.98
N LEU A 86 -0.91 4.91 -14.18
CA LEU A 86 -1.44 5.45 -15.44
C LEU A 86 -2.73 4.76 -15.89
N GLU A 87 -2.85 3.45 -15.63
CA GLU A 87 -3.91 2.62 -16.19
C GLU A 87 -5.11 2.43 -15.25
N ASN A 88 -4.92 2.64 -13.95
CA ASN A 88 -5.93 2.32 -12.94
C ASN A 88 -6.15 3.49 -11.98
N LYS A 89 -7.27 3.43 -11.24
CA LYS A 89 -7.57 4.34 -10.14
C LYS A 89 -7.29 3.64 -8.81
N PHE A 90 -6.55 4.32 -7.95
CA PHE A 90 -6.25 3.86 -6.60
C PHE A 90 -6.75 4.85 -5.56
N LEU A 91 -7.03 4.36 -4.36
CA LEU A 91 -7.44 5.18 -3.22
C LEU A 91 -6.26 5.94 -2.61
N ALA A 92 -5.08 5.32 -2.62
CA ALA A 92 -3.86 5.83 -1.99
C ALA A 92 -2.61 5.21 -2.64
N ILE A 93 -1.44 5.77 -2.36
CA ILE A 93 -0.16 5.07 -2.53
C ILE A 93 0.19 4.41 -1.19
N GLY A 94 0.19 3.08 -1.20
CA GLY A 94 0.40 2.24 -0.02
C GLY A 94 0.29 0.73 -0.33
N GLU A 95 0.97 -0.05 0.43
CA GLU A 95 1.74 0.25 1.64
C GLU A 95 3.19 0.60 1.27
N ILE A 96 3.72 1.71 1.79
CA ILE A 96 5.07 2.20 1.51
C ILE A 96 5.77 2.54 2.82
N GLY A 97 7.08 2.68 2.85
CA GLY A 97 7.75 3.10 4.08
C GLY A 97 9.08 2.42 4.35
N LEU A 98 9.37 2.16 5.63
CA LEU A 98 10.65 1.61 6.09
C LEU A 98 10.43 0.47 7.09
N ASP A 99 11.19 -0.63 6.94
CA ASP A 99 11.22 -1.75 7.88
C ASP A 99 12.66 -2.18 8.16
N LEU A 100 13.12 -1.95 9.39
CA LEU A 100 14.46 -2.37 9.87
C LEU A 100 14.39 -3.59 10.79
N TYR A 101 13.23 -4.16 10.99
CA TYR A 101 13.06 -5.40 11.74
C TYR A 101 13.42 -6.62 10.88
N TRP A 102 12.84 -6.70 9.67
CA TRP A 102 13.06 -7.82 8.76
C TRP A 102 14.28 -7.63 7.86
N GLU A 103 14.57 -6.38 7.44
CA GLU A 103 15.66 -6.09 6.51
C GLU A 103 16.51 -4.90 6.99
N LYS A 104 17.63 -5.20 7.62
CA LYS A 104 18.51 -4.18 8.25
C LYS A 104 19.56 -3.58 7.31
N THR A 105 19.81 -4.23 6.17
CA THR A 105 20.94 -3.87 5.29
C THR A 105 20.53 -2.93 4.15
N SER A 106 19.25 -2.85 3.84
CA SER A 106 18.74 -2.09 2.68
C SER A 106 18.18 -0.70 3.03
N LEU A 107 18.47 -0.14 4.22
CA LEU A 107 17.90 1.15 4.64
C LEU A 107 18.03 2.26 3.59
N SER A 108 19.23 2.43 3.00
CA SER A 108 19.44 3.49 2.00
C SER A 108 18.54 3.32 0.77
N LEU A 109 18.39 2.08 0.30
CA LEU A 109 17.53 1.78 -0.83
C LEU A 109 16.05 1.94 -0.45
N GLN A 110 15.64 1.47 0.73
CA GLN A 110 14.27 1.70 1.22
C GLN A 110 13.94 3.20 1.33
N GLN A 111 14.87 4.03 1.82
CA GLN A 111 14.69 5.49 1.89
C GLN A 111 14.55 6.13 0.51
N GLU A 112 15.35 5.70 -0.47
CA GLU A 112 15.25 6.16 -1.85
C GLU A 112 13.87 5.82 -2.43
N ILE A 113 13.43 4.58 -2.30
CA ILE A 113 12.16 4.09 -2.84
C ILE A 113 10.96 4.73 -2.10
N PHE A 114 11.04 4.89 -0.80
CA PHE A 114 10.02 5.57 -0.02
C PHE A 114 9.88 7.03 -0.47
N THR A 115 11.00 7.74 -0.65
CA THR A 115 11.03 9.11 -1.19
C THR A 115 10.36 9.19 -2.55
N HIS A 116 10.73 8.31 -3.47
CA HIS A 116 10.14 8.27 -4.82
C HIS A 116 8.63 8.02 -4.80
N GLN A 117 8.16 7.12 -3.96
CA GLN A 117 6.73 6.83 -3.83
C GLN A 117 5.94 7.99 -3.21
N ILE A 118 6.52 8.76 -2.28
CA ILE A 118 5.91 10.01 -1.79
C ILE A 118 5.83 11.06 -2.91
N GLU A 119 6.86 11.20 -3.74
CA GLU A 119 6.85 12.10 -4.89
C GLU A 119 5.76 11.73 -5.91
N LEU A 120 5.55 10.44 -6.15
CA LEU A 120 4.42 9.96 -6.96
C LEU A 120 3.07 10.30 -6.32
N ALA A 121 2.94 10.13 -5.00
CA ALA A 121 1.71 10.49 -4.27
C ALA A 121 1.37 11.98 -4.43
N ILE A 122 2.36 12.86 -4.27
CA ILE A 122 2.20 14.30 -4.50
C ILE A 122 1.81 14.60 -5.95
N LYS A 123 2.47 13.95 -6.92
CA LYS A 123 2.19 14.12 -8.36
C LYS A 123 0.78 13.70 -8.75
N TYR A 124 0.28 12.59 -8.20
CA TYR A 124 -1.05 12.06 -8.49
C TYR A 124 -2.14 12.55 -7.52
N GLU A 125 -1.77 13.38 -6.55
CA GLU A 125 -2.67 13.91 -5.51
C GLU A 125 -3.39 12.78 -4.73
N LEU A 126 -2.65 11.73 -4.42
CA LEU A 126 -3.11 10.59 -3.65
C LEU A 126 -2.55 10.64 -2.22
N PRO A 127 -3.32 10.25 -1.20
CA PRO A 127 -2.79 10.08 0.15
C PRO A 127 -1.80 8.90 0.20
N ILE A 128 -0.96 8.88 1.24
CA ILE A 128 0.00 7.79 1.49
C ILE A 128 -0.41 6.96 2.71
N VAL A 129 -0.15 5.66 2.64
CA VAL A 129 -0.28 4.73 3.78
C VAL A 129 1.10 4.17 4.10
N ILE A 130 1.62 4.56 5.26
CA ILE A 130 3.02 4.36 5.63
C ILE A 130 3.15 3.20 6.61
N HIS A 131 3.94 2.20 6.22
CA HIS A 131 4.47 1.16 7.09
C HIS A 131 5.76 1.64 7.76
N VAL A 132 5.85 1.53 9.07
CA VAL A 132 7.11 1.81 9.78
C VAL A 132 7.34 0.77 10.86
N ARG A 133 8.50 0.13 10.82
CA ARG A 133 8.94 -0.78 11.87
C ARG A 133 10.43 -0.60 12.15
N GLU A 134 10.77 -0.24 13.41
CA GLU A 134 12.13 0.04 13.88
C GLU A 134 12.88 1.14 13.08
N ALA A 135 12.15 2.07 12.42
CA ALA A 135 12.70 3.12 11.55
C ALA A 135 11.89 4.44 11.61
N PHE A 136 11.30 4.76 12.76
CA PHE A 136 10.39 5.91 12.89
C PHE A 136 11.07 7.24 12.60
N ASP A 137 12.26 7.47 13.20
CA ASP A 137 12.97 8.73 13.04
C ASP A 137 13.39 8.98 11.59
N GLU A 138 13.77 7.92 10.87
CA GLU A 138 14.13 7.97 9.46
C GLU A 138 12.90 8.26 8.58
N ALA A 139 11.78 7.61 8.86
CA ALA A 139 10.55 7.82 8.12
C ALA A 139 10.00 9.24 8.30
N ILE A 140 9.95 9.72 9.54
CA ILE A 140 9.50 11.09 9.87
C ILE A 140 10.36 12.12 9.15
N LYS A 141 11.70 12.00 9.18
CA LYS A 141 12.61 12.93 8.48
C LYS A 141 12.32 13.02 6.98
N ILE A 142 12.00 11.90 6.34
CA ILE A 142 11.67 11.89 4.91
C ILE A 142 10.33 12.58 4.67
N VAL A 143 9.30 12.26 5.45
CA VAL A 143 7.98 12.88 5.35
C VAL A 143 8.06 14.38 5.60
N GLU A 144 8.75 14.83 6.64
CA GLU A 144 8.95 16.25 6.93
C GLU A 144 9.67 17.00 5.81
N LYS A 145 10.71 16.39 5.22
CA LYS A 145 11.46 16.96 4.10
C LYS A 145 10.59 17.17 2.84
N LEU A 146 9.63 16.27 2.60
CA LEU A 146 8.76 16.29 1.42
C LEU A 146 7.39 16.91 1.72
N ASN A 147 7.16 17.37 2.96
CA ASN A 147 5.87 17.89 3.39
C ASN A 147 5.48 19.14 2.58
N CYS A 148 4.26 19.13 2.06
CA CYS A 148 3.63 20.22 1.33
C CYS A 148 2.12 20.11 1.42
N ASP A 149 1.40 21.14 0.96
CA ASP A 149 -0.09 21.20 1.03
C ASP A 149 -0.79 20.04 0.29
N LYS A 150 -0.10 19.35 -0.61
CA LYS A 150 -0.64 18.21 -1.36
C LYS A 150 -0.36 16.85 -0.71
N LEU A 151 0.55 16.78 0.26
CA LEU A 151 0.88 15.54 0.95
C LEU A 151 -0.08 15.30 2.10
N SER A 152 -0.77 14.18 2.06
CA SER A 152 -1.61 13.70 3.17
C SER A 152 -1.45 12.20 3.33
N GLY A 153 -1.77 11.66 4.50
CA GLY A 153 -1.69 10.22 4.71
C GLY A 153 -1.78 9.80 6.16
N VAL A 154 -1.50 8.53 6.38
CA VAL A 154 -1.55 7.89 7.70
C VAL A 154 -0.32 7.01 7.93
N PHE A 155 0.13 6.94 9.16
CA PHE A 155 1.04 5.90 9.61
C PHE A 155 0.22 4.67 10.03
N HIS A 156 0.60 3.51 9.52
CA HIS A 156 0.11 2.22 9.93
C HIS A 156 1.21 1.50 10.71
N CYS A 157 0.89 0.91 11.86
CA CYS A 157 1.81 0.12 12.71
C CYS A 157 1.07 -1.05 13.37
#